data_a6dfe553792264564550ca3145d3175f
#
_entry.id   a6dfe553792264564550ca3145d3175f
#
_cell.length_a   1.000
_cell.length_b   1.000
_cell.length_c   1.000
_cell.angle_alpha   90.00
_cell.angle_beta   90.00
_cell.angle_gamma   90.00
#
_symmetry.space_group_name_H-M   'P 1'
#
loop_
_entity.id
_entity.type
_entity.pdbx_description
1 polymer ?
#
loop_
_entity_poly.entity_id
_entity_poly.type
_entity_poly.pdbx_seq_one_letter_code
_entity_poly.pdbx_strand_id
1 'polypeptide(L)'
;MKIRTAFVALMFLAAASTLAAPQTPAPSDPKMIDATGYQKLVEQYRGKPLLITFWATWCEPCRDEFPMLNELVKQYAPQGLHVVGVNLDGDGDLILMRRFITRYKPAFKNYRKQSGGEDAFVQVVMPGWRGEIPASFFYDKDGKQIGHLVGASDRGTYEAAIRSLLESGGGATAAR
;
A
#
# COMPACT_ATOMS: atom_id res chain seq x y z
N MET A 1 42.12 20.61 74.73
CA MET A 1 42.38 20.93 73.29
C MET A 1 41.52 19.97 72.50
N LYS A 2 40.37 20.45 71.95
CA LYS A 2 39.33 19.63 71.31
C LYS A 2 39.45 19.81 69.78
N ILE A 3 39.84 18.76 69.05
CA ILE A 3 39.92 18.75 67.58
C ILE A 3 38.56 18.32 67.06
N ARG A 4 37.87 19.21 66.32
CA ARG A 4 36.63 18.96 65.65
C ARG A 4 36.94 18.44 64.27
N THR A 5 36.67 17.18 64.00
CA THR A 5 36.71 16.56 62.66
C THR A 5 35.46 16.92 61.93
N ALA A 6 35.56 17.69 60.84
CA ALA A 6 34.47 18.00 59.91
C ALA A 6 34.41 16.92 58.83
N PHE A 7 33.29 16.19 58.77
CA PHE A 7 32.98 15.26 57.71
C PHE A 7 32.36 16.07 56.54
N VAL A 8 33.06 16.16 55.45
CA VAL A 8 32.52 16.69 54.18
C VAL A 8 31.89 15.53 53.45
N ALA A 9 30.57 15.48 53.42
CA ALA A 9 29.80 14.54 52.61
C ALA A 9 29.74 15.02 51.16
N LEU A 10 30.49 14.38 50.29
CA LEU A 10 30.45 14.64 48.83
C LEU A 10 29.28 13.88 48.21
N MET A 11 28.17 14.60 47.93
CA MET A 11 27.03 14.06 47.17
C MET A 11 27.41 13.97 45.70
N PHE A 12 27.62 12.75 45.20
CA PHE A 12 27.66 12.49 43.73
C PHE A 12 26.25 12.51 43.17
N LEU A 13 25.91 13.56 42.47
CA LEU A 13 24.69 13.66 41.67
C LEU A 13 24.93 12.90 40.33
N ALA A 14 24.49 11.64 40.25
CA ALA A 14 24.53 10.86 39.03
C ALA A 14 23.44 11.39 38.10
N ALA A 15 23.81 12.19 37.10
CA ALA A 15 22.94 12.58 36.02
C ALA A 15 22.65 11.35 35.14
N ALA A 16 21.49 10.74 35.30
CA ALA A 16 21.02 9.69 34.42
C ALA A 16 20.61 10.33 33.08
N SER A 17 21.53 10.29 32.11
CA SER A 17 21.23 10.65 30.71
C SER A 17 20.30 9.58 30.12
N THR A 18 19.00 9.84 30.09
CA THR A 18 18.04 9.01 29.38
C THR A 18 18.29 9.18 27.88
N LEU A 19 18.96 8.21 27.27
CA LEU A 19 19.03 8.05 25.82
C LEU A 19 17.61 7.80 25.30
N ALA A 20 16.96 8.85 24.79
CA ALA A 20 15.72 8.72 24.05
C ALA A 20 16.01 7.89 22.78
N ALA A 21 15.45 6.68 22.71
CA ALA A 21 15.51 5.88 21.50
C ALA A 21 14.86 6.65 20.33
N PRO A 22 15.43 6.61 19.12
CA PRO A 22 14.84 7.26 17.97
C PRO A 22 13.45 6.67 17.73
N GLN A 23 12.42 7.49 17.90
CA GLN A 23 11.04 7.10 17.60
C GLN A 23 10.91 7.08 16.08
N THR A 24 10.77 5.88 15.53
CA THR A 24 10.38 5.73 14.13
C THR A 24 9.00 6.40 13.96
N PRO A 25 8.84 7.37 13.03
CA PRO A 25 7.54 8.00 12.79
C PRO A 25 6.50 6.90 12.52
N ALA A 26 5.36 6.99 13.17
CA ALA A 26 4.24 6.10 12.87
C ALA A 26 3.89 6.21 11.37
N PRO A 27 3.60 5.10 10.68
CA PRO A 27 3.20 5.17 9.28
C PRO A 27 2.04 6.16 9.13
N SER A 28 2.21 7.14 8.24
CA SER A 28 1.13 8.09 7.95
C SER A 28 -0.06 7.34 7.35
N ASP A 29 -1.27 7.73 7.73
CA ASP A 29 -2.47 7.15 7.17
C ASP A 29 -2.48 7.22 5.63
N PRO A 30 -2.99 6.20 4.94
CA PRO A 30 -3.18 6.25 3.51
C PRO A 30 -4.04 7.46 3.12
N LYS A 31 -3.59 8.17 2.08
CA LYS A 31 -4.35 9.31 1.54
C LYS A 31 -5.71 8.84 1.05
N MET A 32 -6.74 9.65 1.29
CA MET A 32 -8.07 9.40 0.76
C MET A 32 -8.14 9.73 -0.73
N ILE A 33 -8.90 8.94 -1.48
CA ILE A 33 -9.22 9.20 -2.88
C ILE A 33 -10.71 8.97 -3.15
N ASP A 34 -11.30 9.84 -3.93
CA ASP A 34 -12.61 9.72 -4.55
C ASP A 34 -12.49 9.23 -6.01
N ALA A 35 -13.59 9.20 -6.75
CA ALA A 35 -13.61 8.82 -8.16
C ALA A 35 -12.64 9.67 -9.02
N THR A 36 -12.62 10.97 -8.81
CA THR A 36 -11.70 11.89 -9.51
C THR A 36 -10.25 11.64 -9.10
N GLY A 37 -10.00 11.40 -7.82
CA GLY A 37 -8.68 11.03 -7.31
C GLY A 37 -8.16 9.73 -7.88
N TYR A 38 -9.05 8.75 -8.11
CA TYR A 38 -8.71 7.49 -8.77
C TYR A 38 -8.27 7.70 -10.24
N GLN A 39 -9.02 8.49 -11.00
CA GLN A 39 -8.64 8.83 -12.38
C GLN A 39 -7.27 9.53 -12.42
N LYS A 40 -7.05 10.51 -11.54
CA LYS A 40 -5.75 11.19 -11.42
C LYS A 40 -4.64 10.22 -11.01
N LEU A 41 -4.93 9.23 -10.17
CA LEU A 41 -3.97 8.19 -9.79
C LEU A 41 -3.55 7.39 -11.02
N VAL A 42 -4.47 6.88 -11.82
CA VAL A 42 -4.14 6.16 -13.07
C VAL A 42 -3.31 7.06 -13.99
N GLU A 43 -3.70 8.32 -14.17
CA GLU A 43 -2.97 9.30 -15.01
C GLU A 43 -1.53 9.55 -14.53
N GLN A 44 -1.27 9.60 -13.21
CA GLN A 44 0.07 9.76 -12.64
C GLN A 44 1.02 8.61 -12.98
N TYR A 45 0.47 7.45 -13.32
CA TYR A 45 1.26 6.27 -13.69
C TYR A 45 1.38 6.08 -15.21
N ARG A 46 0.91 7.02 -16.05
CA ARG A 46 1.17 6.96 -17.48
C ARG A 46 2.68 6.80 -17.77
N GLY A 47 2.99 6.00 -18.76
CA GLY A 47 4.35 5.58 -19.07
C GLY A 47 4.84 4.37 -18.27
N LYS A 48 4.02 3.83 -17.34
CA LYS A 48 4.40 2.75 -16.42
C LYS A 48 3.30 1.69 -16.35
N PRO A 49 3.64 0.39 -16.42
CA PRO A 49 2.70 -0.68 -16.14
C PRO A 49 2.22 -0.58 -14.68
N LEU A 50 0.91 -0.56 -14.46
CA LEU A 50 0.30 -0.36 -13.15
C LEU A 50 -0.68 -1.47 -12.82
N LEU A 51 -0.54 -2.05 -11.64
CA LEU A 51 -1.51 -2.91 -10.97
C LEU A 51 -2.16 -2.14 -9.82
N ILE A 52 -3.49 -2.02 -9.80
CA ILE A 52 -4.23 -1.48 -8.67
C ILE A 52 -5.02 -2.62 -8.04
N THR A 53 -4.75 -2.92 -6.75
CA THR A 53 -5.46 -3.95 -5.98
C THR A 53 -6.40 -3.32 -4.95
N PHE A 54 -7.62 -3.82 -4.88
CA PHE A 54 -8.65 -3.39 -3.94
C PHE A 54 -8.80 -4.40 -2.81
N TRP A 55 -8.85 -3.92 -1.58
CA TRP A 55 -8.86 -4.74 -0.38
C TRP A 55 -9.58 -4.06 0.79
N ALA A 56 -9.92 -4.84 1.81
CA ALA A 56 -10.44 -4.33 3.09
C ALA A 56 -9.95 -5.19 4.26
N THR A 57 -10.01 -4.66 5.46
CA THR A 57 -9.58 -5.37 6.68
C THR A 57 -10.48 -6.56 7.02
N TRP A 58 -11.76 -6.50 6.67
CA TRP A 58 -12.75 -7.55 6.86
C TRP A 58 -12.73 -8.61 5.74
N CYS A 59 -11.99 -8.38 4.66
CA CYS A 59 -11.88 -9.29 3.52
C CYS A 59 -10.84 -10.39 3.83
N GLU A 60 -11.31 -11.58 4.17
CA GLU A 60 -10.43 -12.72 4.51
C GLU A 60 -9.55 -13.14 3.33
N PRO A 61 -10.08 -13.36 2.10
CA PRO A 61 -9.22 -13.72 0.97
C PRO A 61 -8.20 -12.62 0.62
N CYS A 62 -8.53 -11.34 0.85
CA CYS A 62 -7.54 -10.27 0.66
C CYS A 62 -6.34 -10.43 1.60
N ARG A 63 -6.58 -10.85 2.86
CA ARG A 63 -5.50 -11.08 3.83
C ARG A 63 -4.56 -12.20 3.39
N ASP A 64 -5.13 -13.25 2.79
CA ASP A 64 -4.37 -14.40 2.31
C ASP A 64 -3.52 -14.06 1.08
N GLU A 65 -4.00 -13.16 0.22
CA GLU A 65 -3.27 -12.69 -0.95
C GLU A 65 -2.11 -11.72 -0.64
N PHE A 66 -2.18 -10.96 0.46
CA PHE A 66 -1.19 -9.91 0.75
C PHE A 66 0.27 -10.37 0.79
N PRO A 67 0.64 -11.50 1.45
CA PRO A 67 2.00 -12.01 1.41
C PRO A 67 2.48 -12.29 -0.01
N MET A 68 1.64 -12.93 -0.81
CA MET A 68 1.92 -13.25 -2.21
C MET A 68 2.09 -11.96 -3.04
N LEU A 69 1.20 -10.97 -2.88
CA LEU A 69 1.32 -9.68 -3.56
C LEU A 69 2.61 -8.95 -3.20
N ASN A 70 3.03 -8.98 -1.93
CA ASN A 70 4.30 -8.40 -1.51
C ASN A 70 5.50 -9.05 -2.21
N GLU A 71 5.47 -10.37 -2.39
CA GLU A 71 6.52 -11.10 -3.12
C GLU A 71 6.50 -10.75 -4.61
N LEU A 72 5.33 -10.72 -5.24
CA LEU A 72 5.18 -10.35 -6.65
C LEU A 72 5.68 -8.93 -6.90
N VAL A 73 5.37 -7.99 -6.02
CA VAL A 73 5.92 -6.62 -6.12
C VAL A 73 7.44 -6.64 -6.09
N LYS A 74 8.06 -7.34 -5.15
CA LYS A 74 9.53 -7.43 -5.06
C LYS A 74 10.14 -8.07 -6.30
N GLN A 75 9.49 -9.08 -6.88
CA GLN A 75 9.95 -9.81 -8.05
C GLN A 75 9.85 -8.98 -9.33
N TYR A 76 8.75 -8.23 -9.52
CA TYR A 76 8.43 -7.56 -10.77
C TYR A 76 8.69 -6.05 -10.77
N ALA A 77 8.89 -5.40 -9.61
CA ALA A 77 9.26 -3.98 -9.56
C ALA A 77 10.57 -3.66 -10.33
N PRO A 78 11.64 -4.49 -10.28
CA PRO A 78 12.82 -4.26 -11.11
C PRO A 78 12.55 -4.36 -12.62
N GLN A 79 11.45 -5.00 -13.03
CA GLN A 79 11.00 -5.11 -14.42
C GLN A 79 10.06 -3.97 -14.83
N GLY A 80 9.81 -3.01 -13.94
CA GLY A 80 9.01 -1.82 -14.18
C GLY A 80 7.57 -1.90 -13.69
N LEU A 81 7.14 -2.98 -13.02
CA LEU A 81 5.79 -3.06 -12.44
C LEU A 81 5.64 -2.04 -11.31
N HIS A 82 4.57 -1.26 -11.37
CA HIS A 82 4.09 -0.44 -10.27
C HIS A 82 2.82 -1.05 -9.67
N VAL A 83 2.73 -1.04 -8.34
CA VAL A 83 1.55 -1.56 -7.63
C VAL A 83 1.03 -0.52 -6.65
N VAL A 84 -0.28 -0.40 -6.57
CA VAL A 84 -1.00 0.48 -5.64
C VAL A 84 -2.13 -0.30 -5.00
N GLY A 85 -2.31 -0.17 -3.69
CA GLY A 85 -3.47 -0.68 -2.97
C GLY A 85 -4.52 0.42 -2.77
N VAL A 86 -5.79 0.06 -2.89
CA VAL A 86 -6.92 0.90 -2.52
C VAL A 86 -7.76 0.16 -1.49
N ASN A 87 -7.77 0.69 -0.29
CA ASN A 87 -8.55 0.15 0.82
C ASN A 87 -10.00 0.63 0.74
N LEU A 88 -10.96 -0.27 0.93
CA LEU A 88 -12.39 -0.02 0.87
C LEU A 88 -13.08 -0.04 2.25
N ASP A 89 -12.30 -0.02 3.35
CA ASP A 89 -12.87 0.09 4.69
C ASP A 89 -13.63 1.41 4.88
N GLY A 90 -14.65 1.38 5.73
CA GLY A 90 -15.35 2.58 6.16
C GLY A 90 -14.50 3.50 7.05
N ASP A 91 -15.00 4.71 7.31
CA ASP A 91 -14.27 5.71 8.12
C ASP A 91 -14.06 5.25 9.58
N GLY A 92 -14.97 4.40 10.11
CA GLY A 92 -14.84 3.82 11.44
C GLY A 92 -13.71 2.81 11.61
N ASP A 93 -13.16 2.27 10.52
CA ASP A 93 -12.21 1.15 10.52
C ASP A 93 -10.74 1.57 10.45
N LEU A 94 -10.44 2.86 10.57
CA LEU A 94 -9.08 3.40 10.46
C LEU A 94 -8.07 2.69 11.37
N ILE A 95 -8.47 2.35 12.59
CA ILE A 95 -7.60 1.63 13.55
C ILE A 95 -7.30 0.21 13.04
N LEU A 96 -8.31 -0.47 12.48
CA LEU A 96 -8.14 -1.82 11.91
C LEU A 96 -7.23 -1.78 10.69
N MET A 97 -7.40 -0.79 9.83
CA MET A 97 -6.55 -0.56 8.66
C MET A 97 -5.08 -0.32 9.06
N ARG A 98 -4.80 0.52 10.08
CA ARG A 98 -3.44 0.75 10.60
C ARG A 98 -2.80 -0.53 11.12
N ARG A 99 -3.56 -1.35 11.86
CA ARG A 99 -3.10 -2.66 12.37
C ARG A 99 -2.79 -3.60 11.21
N PHE A 100 -3.64 -3.62 10.19
CA PHE A 100 -3.46 -4.42 8.98
C PHE A 100 -2.14 -4.04 8.27
N ILE A 101 -1.95 -2.75 7.96
CA ILE A 101 -0.73 -2.23 7.31
C ILE A 101 0.51 -2.55 8.14
N THR A 102 0.45 -2.40 9.46
CA THR A 102 1.56 -2.74 10.35
C THR A 102 1.88 -4.23 10.33
N ARG A 103 0.87 -5.10 10.25
CA ARG A 103 1.03 -6.55 10.24
C ARG A 103 1.56 -7.07 8.90
N TYR A 104 0.93 -6.67 7.80
CA TYR A 104 1.22 -7.21 6.46
C TYR A 104 2.33 -6.44 5.72
N LYS A 105 2.67 -5.24 6.18
CA LYS A 105 3.75 -4.39 5.65
C LYS A 105 3.75 -4.36 4.12
N PRO A 106 2.67 -3.83 3.49
CA PRO A 106 2.57 -3.80 2.04
C PRO A 106 3.82 -3.18 1.41
N ALA A 107 4.37 -3.88 0.40
CA ALA A 107 5.53 -3.42 -0.37
C ALA A 107 5.14 -2.35 -1.40
N PHE A 108 3.93 -1.83 -1.34
CA PHE A 108 3.33 -0.87 -2.28
C PHE A 108 2.55 0.20 -1.53
N LYS A 109 2.38 1.34 -2.20
CA LYS A 109 1.64 2.47 -1.66
C LYS A 109 0.16 2.14 -1.55
N ASN A 110 -0.45 2.54 -0.44
CA ASN A 110 -1.88 2.37 -0.22
C ASN A 110 -2.60 3.72 -0.19
N TYR A 111 -3.82 3.70 -0.70
CA TYR A 111 -4.82 4.75 -0.57
C TYR A 111 -6.03 4.20 0.16
N ARG A 112 -6.90 5.08 0.63
CA ARG A 112 -8.20 4.74 1.22
C ARG A 112 -9.30 5.39 0.37
N LYS A 113 -10.32 4.63 0.00
CA LYS A 113 -11.50 5.19 -0.66
C LYS A 113 -12.19 6.18 0.30
N GLN A 114 -12.54 7.34 -0.19
CA GLN A 114 -13.35 8.30 0.54
C GLN A 114 -14.78 7.77 0.67
N SER A 115 -15.38 7.90 1.87
CA SER A 115 -16.77 7.51 2.09
C SER A 115 -17.73 8.36 1.26
N GLY A 116 -18.82 7.74 0.82
CA GLY A 116 -19.77 8.34 -0.12
C GLY A 116 -19.35 8.19 -1.58
N GLY A 117 -20.31 8.33 -2.47
CA GLY A 117 -20.08 8.24 -3.92
C GLY A 117 -19.65 6.85 -4.40
N GLU A 118 -20.09 5.79 -3.73
CA GLU A 118 -19.71 4.41 -4.02
C GLU A 118 -19.97 4.05 -5.47
N ASP A 119 -21.16 4.32 -5.98
CA ASP A 119 -21.54 4.01 -7.37
C ASP A 119 -20.66 4.74 -8.38
N ALA A 120 -20.41 6.03 -8.15
CA ALA A 120 -19.52 6.80 -9.01
C ALA A 120 -18.09 6.27 -8.99
N PHE A 121 -17.60 5.85 -7.83
CA PHE A 121 -16.26 5.32 -7.68
C PHE A 121 -16.11 3.98 -8.42
N VAL A 122 -17.00 3.03 -8.20
CA VAL A 122 -16.91 1.70 -8.85
C VAL A 122 -17.10 1.80 -10.36
N GLN A 123 -17.97 2.69 -10.85
CA GLN A 123 -18.15 2.92 -12.28
C GLN A 123 -16.90 3.50 -12.96
N VAL A 124 -16.14 4.33 -12.27
CA VAL A 124 -14.87 4.87 -12.77
C VAL A 124 -13.78 3.81 -12.83
N VAL A 125 -13.76 2.87 -11.86
CA VAL A 125 -12.80 1.76 -11.85
C VAL A 125 -13.08 0.81 -13.01
N MET A 126 -14.30 0.29 -13.09
CA MET A 126 -14.76 -0.58 -14.19
C MET A 126 -16.28 -0.57 -14.24
N PRO A 127 -16.90 -0.18 -15.35
CA PRO A 127 -18.33 -0.31 -15.54
C PRO A 127 -18.80 -1.75 -15.29
N GLY A 128 -19.80 -1.90 -14.42
CA GLY A 128 -20.34 -3.21 -14.04
C GLY A 128 -19.67 -3.91 -12.86
N TRP A 129 -18.50 -3.46 -12.39
CA TRP A 129 -17.96 -3.90 -11.10
C TRP A 129 -18.80 -3.31 -9.97
N ARG A 130 -19.06 -4.10 -8.94
CA ARG A 130 -19.92 -3.69 -7.80
C ARG A 130 -19.15 -3.57 -6.50
N GLY A 131 -17.80 -3.55 -6.55
CA GLY A 131 -16.97 -3.47 -5.36
C GLY A 131 -16.64 -4.82 -4.74
N GLU A 132 -16.82 -5.93 -5.44
CA GLU A 132 -16.39 -7.25 -4.99
C GLU A 132 -14.87 -7.26 -4.82
N ILE A 133 -14.39 -7.79 -3.69
CA ILE A 133 -12.96 -7.88 -3.33
C ILE A 133 -12.59 -9.28 -2.83
N PRO A 134 -11.31 -9.70 -3.01
CA PRO A 134 -10.22 -8.95 -3.64
C PRO A 134 -10.49 -8.66 -5.12
N ALA A 135 -9.99 -7.53 -5.60
CA ALA A 135 -10.03 -7.22 -7.03
C ALA A 135 -8.74 -6.51 -7.43
N SER A 136 -8.23 -6.85 -8.61
CA SER A 136 -7.02 -6.27 -9.16
C SER A 136 -7.23 -5.86 -10.61
N PHE A 137 -6.84 -4.64 -10.96
CA PHE A 137 -6.99 -4.05 -12.28
C PHE A 137 -5.63 -3.70 -12.85
N PHE A 138 -5.40 -4.04 -14.11
CA PHE A 138 -4.13 -3.91 -14.79
C PHE A 138 -4.21 -2.82 -15.86
N TYR A 139 -3.33 -1.83 -15.75
CA TYR A 139 -3.28 -0.66 -16.64
C TYR A 139 -1.94 -0.63 -17.39
N ASP A 140 -2.00 -0.55 -18.70
CA ASP A 140 -0.81 -0.40 -19.53
C ASP A 140 -0.18 1.00 -19.41
N LYS A 141 0.90 1.24 -20.16
CA LYS A 141 1.63 2.51 -20.15
C LYS A 141 0.79 3.69 -20.66
N ASP A 142 -0.26 3.43 -21.42
CA ASP A 142 -1.18 4.47 -21.88
C ASP A 142 -2.29 4.77 -20.86
N GLY A 143 -2.27 4.09 -19.70
CA GLY A 143 -3.32 4.21 -18.68
C GLY A 143 -4.61 3.49 -19.08
N LYS A 144 -4.57 2.63 -20.10
CA LYS A 144 -5.71 1.82 -20.50
C LYS A 144 -5.78 0.57 -19.65
N GLN A 145 -6.95 0.26 -19.11
CA GLN A 145 -7.20 -0.99 -18.45
C GLN A 145 -7.21 -2.14 -19.47
N ILE A 146 -6.28 -3.10 -19.30
CA ILE A 146 -6.11 -4.23 -20.23
C ILE A 146 -6.51 -5.57 -19.61
N GLY A 147 -6.80 -5.60 -18.32
CA GLY A 147 -7.22 -6.81 -17.63
C GLY A 147 -7.68 -6.54 -16.20
N HIS A 148 -8.31 -7.54 -15.62
CA HIS A 148 -8.72 -7.53 -14.21
C HIS A 148 -8.82 -8.95 -13.65
N LEU A 149 -8.71 -9.06 -12.34
CA LEU A 149 -9.02 -10.25 -11.54
C LEU A 149 -10.03 -9.82 -10.47
N VAL A 150 -11.16 -10.50 -10.36
CA VAL A 150 -12.17 -10.28 -9.31
C VAL A 150 -12.41 -11.60 -8.58
N GLY A 151 -12.33 -11.56 -7.26
CA GLY A 151 -12.27 -12.72 -6.39
C GLY A 151 -10.84 -13.22 -6.17
N ALA A 152 -10.69 -14.14 -5.21
CA ALA A 152 -9.39 -14.71 -4.86
C ALA A 152 -8.71 -15.37 -6.06
N SER A 153 -7.44 -15.10 -6.24
CA SER A 153 -6.64 -15.62 -7.34
C SER A 153 -5.30 -16.17 -6.84
N ASP A 154 -4.82 -17.21 -7.47
CA ASP A 154 -3.54 -17.82 -7.15
C ASP A 154 -2.35 -17.06 -7.76
N ARG A 155 -1.14 -17.42 -7.31
CA ARG A 155 0.10 -16.81 -7.77
C ARG A 155 0.30 -16.93 -9.28
N GLY A 156 -0.02 -18.11 -9.86
CA GLY A 156 0.16 -18.37 -11.29
C GLY A 156 -0.70 -17.44 -12.15
N THR A 157 -1.94 -17.22 -11.72
CA THR A 157 -2.90 -16.31 -12.36
C THR A 157 -2.39 -14.86 -12.32
N TYR A 158 -1.91 -14.39 -11.16
CA TYR A 158 -1.30 -13.06 -11.03
C TYR A 158 -0.05 -12.91 -11.89
N GLU A 159 0.85 -13.90 -11.87
CA GLU A 159 2.08 -13.84 -12.67
C GLU A 159 1.80 -13.82 -14.18
N ALA A 160 0.81 -14.57 -14.66
CA ALA A 160 0.41 -14.54 -16.06
C ALA A 160 -0.12 -13.14 -16.46
N ALA A 161 -0.99 -12.55 -15.63
CA ALA A 161 -1.53 -11.21 -15.86
C ALA A 161 -0.45 -10.12 -15.80
N ILE A 162 0.50 -10.21 -14.84
CA ILE A 162 1.63 -9.27 -14.73
C ILE A 162 2.55 -9.37 -15.94
N ARG A 163 2.89 -10.59 -16.40
CA ARG A 163 3.71 -10.76 -17.62
C ARG A 163 3.05 -10.14 -18.83
N SER A 164 1.77 -10.43 -19.06
CA SER A 164 0.99 -9.81 -20.13
C SER A 164 0.98 -8.28 -20.06
N LEU A 165 0.85 -7.72 -18.83
CA LEU A 165 0.91 -6.28 -18.60
C LEU A 165 2.28 -5.70 -18.97
N LEU A 166 3.37 -6.36 -18.58
CA LEU A 166 4.74 -5.89 -18.87
C LEU A 166 5.06 -5.95 -20.38
N GLU A 167 4.56 -6.98 -21.06
CA GLU A 167 4.72 -7.17 -22.51
C GLU A 167 3.92 -6.15 -23.32
N SER A 168 2.70 -5.78 -22.88
CA SER A 168 1.86 -4.78 -23.55
C SER A 168 2.50 -3.40 -23.66
N GLY A 169 3.48 -3.11 -22.82
CA GLY A 169 4.27 -1.88 -22.86
C GLY A 169 5.54 -1.94 -23.70
N GLY A 170 5.87 -3.11 -24.31
CA GLY A 170 7.09 -3.32 -25.11
C GLY A 170 6.92 -3.09 -26.61
N GLY A 171 5.74 -2.84 -27.11
CA GLY A 171 5.44 -2.83 -28.53
C GLY A 171 5.54 -1.48 -29.23
N ALA A 172 6.70 -0.83 -29.20
CA ALA A 172 6.99 0.28 -30.15
C ALA A 172 8.48 0.52 -30.37
N THR A 173 9.31 -0.53 -30.48
CA THR A 173 10.69 -0.34 -30.95
C THR A 173 11.20 -1.61 -31.66
N ALA A 174 10.58 -1.95 -32.81
CA ALA A 174 11.22 -2.84 -33.76
C ALA A 174 10.54 -2.69 -35.14
N ALA A 175 10.84 -1.62 -35.86
CA ALA A 175 10.81 -1.59 -37.35
C ALA A 175 11.48 -0.31 -37.82
N ARG A 176 12.80 -0.33 -38.00
CA ARG A 176 13.52 0.32 -39.12
C ARG A 176 14.82 -0.43 -39.38
#